data_deb85c5c54ec7e05391efc7d7092a681
#
_entry.id   deb85c5c54ec7e05391efc7d7092a681
#
_cell.length_a   1.000
_cell.length_b   1.000
_cell.length_c   1.000
_cell.angle_alpha   90.00
_cell.angle_beta   90.00
_cell.angle_gamma   90.00
#
_symmetry.space_group_name_H-M   'P 1'
#
loop_
_entity.id
_entity.type
_entity.pdbx_description
1 polymer ?
#
loop_
_entity_poly.entity_id
_entity_poly.type
_entity_poly.pdbx_seq_one_letter_code
_entity_poly.pdbx_strand_id
1 'polypeptide(L)'
;MLLRRSTLEKSGLLDEDFFMYGEDIDLSCRIEKAGYENYYLPYPILHYKGESTSKDTYHHVRVFCGAMDIFFRKHGERYGLMGRWLVRIGIHLQMYIRLLMLSLRRIFSIPGKKAKVPFLKGQAFPRFLVFGEEATIHSLRGLFKRNGLIGKHHFVVANEASAADGHAGPFISLKGFTHVVYDCRAFSFSTIIRLLSRHRKMGLRLGIYNPESRVLVTSEKCYL
;
A
#
# COMPACT_ATOMS: atom_id res chain seq x y z
N MET A 1 -4.69 -11.35 3.94
CA MET A 1 -5.40 -12.64 3.88
C MET A 1 -5.16 -13.38 5.18
N LEU A 2 -6.18 -14.01 5.76
CA LEU A 2 -6.10 -14.84 6.97
C LEU A 2 -6.48 -16.27 6.57
N LEU A 3 -5.62 -17.25 6.86
CA LEU A 3 -5.79 -18.63 6.39
C LEU A 3 -5.66 -19.61 7.56
N ARG A 4 -6.49 -20.65 7.56
CA ARG A 4 -6.31 -21.77 8.47
C ARG A 4 -5.20 -22.67 7.98
N ARG A 5 -4.33 -23.13 8.86
CA ARG A 5 -3.23 -24.04 8.49
C ARG A 5 -3.72 -25.33 7.83
N SER A 6 -4.78 -25.94 8.37
CA SER A 6 -5.39 -27.14 7.80
C SER A 6 -5.94 -26.96 6.39
N THR A 7 -6.33 -25.74 6.03
CA THR A 7 -6.76 -25.41 4.67
C THR A 7 -5.57 -25.44 3.71
N LEU A 8 -4.43 -24.88 4.12
CA LEU A 8 -3.21 -24.89 3.32
C LEU A 8 -2.64 -26.30 3.12
N GLU A 9 -2.78 -27.18 4.10
CA GLU A 9 -2.37 -28.58 4.00
C GLU A 9 -3.13 -29.33 2.89
N LYS A 10 -4.39 -28.92 2.61
CA LYS A 10 -5.21 -29.51 1.53
C LYS A 10 -5.10 -28.76 0.21
N SER A 11 -5.13 -27.44 0.22
CA SER A 11 -5.11 -26.61 -0.99
C SER A 11 -3.71 -26.36 -1.53
N GLY A 12 -2.68 -26.62 -0.74
CA GLY A 12 -1.29 -26.24 -1.01
C GLY A 12 -0.98 -24.80 -0.69
N LEU A 13 0.28 -24.43 -0.84
CA LEU A 13 0.81 -23.07 -0.61
C LEU A 13 0.58 -22.18 -1.85
N LEU A 14 1.14 -20.97 -1.82
CA LEU A 14 1.16 -20.08 -2.98
C LEU A 14 1.87 -20.76 -4.14
N ASP A 15 1.34 -20.56 -5.34
CA ASP A 15 1.85 -21.17 -6.56
C ASP A 15 2.99 -20.34 -7.14
N GLU A 16 4.16 -20.94 -7.30
CA GLU A 16 5.40 -20.26 -7.73
C GLU A 16 5.39 -19.82 -9.21
N ASP A 17 4.43 -20.29 -10.02
CA ASP A 17 4.24 -19.80 -11.38
C ASP A 17 3.85 -18.31 -11.40
N PHE A 18 3.27 -17.81 -10.30
CA PHE A 18 2.91 -16.40 -10.14
C PHE A 18 4.06 -15.61 -9.52
N PHE A 19 4.78 -14.84 -10.32
CA PHE A 19 5.81 -13.95 -9.81
C PHE A 19 5.22 -12.77 -9.02
N MET A 20 4.12 -12.20 -9.51
CA MET A 20 3.41 -11.08 -8.90
C MET A 20 2.00 -10.99 -9.50
N TYR A 21 0.99 -10.76 -8.67
CA TYR A 21 -0.43 -10.74 -9.02
C TYR A 21 -1.00 -12.11 -9.37
N GLY A 22 -2.18 -12.38 -8.83
CA GLY A 22 -2.95 -13.58 -9.12
C GLY A 22 -2.69 -14.75 -8.18
N GLU A 23 -1.61 -14.75 -7.42
CA GLU A 23 -1.26 -15.78 -6.44
C GLU A 23 -2.31 -15.91 -5.33
N ASP A 24 -2.89 -14.80 -4.92
CA ASP A 24 -3.95 -14.73 -3.90
C ASP A 24 -5.30 -15.22 -4.45
N ILE A 25 -5.61 -14.89 -5.69
CA ILE A 25 -6.82 -15.35 -6.37
C ILE A 25 -6.71 -16.85 -6.69
N ASP A 26 -5.56 -17.31 -7.15
CA ASP A 26 -5.28 -18.72 -7.39
C ASP A 26 -5.47 -19.56 -6.12
N LEU A 27 -4.85 -19.14 -5.02
CA LEU A 27 -4.99 -19.83 -3.75
C LEU A 27 -6.46 -19.83 -3.28
N SER A 28 -7.17 -18.72 -3.43
CA SER A 28 -8.59 -18.63 -3.09
C SER A 28 -9.44 -19.62 -3.90
N CYS A 29 -9.18 -19.77 -5.21
CA CYS A 29 -9.84 -20.74 -6.05
C CYS A 29 -9.52 -22.19 -5.64
N ARG A 30 -8.27 -22.49 -5.28
CA ARG A 30 -7.90 -23.83 -4.81
C ARG A 30 -8.51 -24.18 -3.47
N ILE A 31 -8.63 -23.20 -2.58
CA ILE A 31 -9.32 -23.34 -1.29
C ILE A 31 -10.79 -23.71 -1.51
N GLU A 32 -11.47 -23.02 -2.43
CA GLU A 32 -12.86 -23.30 -2.78
C GLU A 32 -13.01 -24.69 -3.40
N LYS A 33 -12.14 -25.06 -4.34
CA LYS A 33 -12.10 -26.41 -4.94
C LYS A 33 -11.84 -27.52 -3.90
N ALA A 34 -11.12 -27.20 -2.82
CA ALA A 34 -10.89 -28.14 -1.71
C ALA A 34 -12.07 -28.25 -0.73
N GLY A 35 -13.20 -27.61 -1.01
CA GLY A 35 -14.43 -27.66 -0.23
C GLY A 35 -14.49 -26.70 0.94
N TYR A 36 -13.65 -25.66 0.95
CA TYR A 36 -13.70 -24.60 1.93
C TYR A 36 -14.34 -23.34 1.34
N GLU A 37 -14.69 -22.41 2.20
CA GLU A 37 -15.32 -21.14 1.83
C GLU A 37 -14.38 -19.95 2.03
N ASN A 38 -14.48 -18.96 1.14
CA ASN A 38 -13.80 -17.69 1.27
C ASN A 38 -14.77 -16.64 1.82
N TYR A 39 -14.35 -15.93 2.87
CA TYR A 39 -15.16 -14.88 3.49
C TYR A 39 -14.52 -13.51 3.31
N TYR A 40 -15.33 -12.52 2.95
CA TYR A 40 -14.92 -11.13 2.99
C TYR A 40 -15.17 -10.55 4.38
N LEU A 41 -14.11 -10.06 5.00
CA LEU A 41 -14.19 -9.38 6.29
C LEU A 41 -14.00 -7.88 6.07
N PRO A 42 -15.01 -7.03 6.37
CA PRO A 42 -14.95 -5.59 6.11
C PRO A 42 -14.17 -4.83 7.18
N TYR A 43 -12.99 -5.32 7.54
CA TYR A 43 -12.09 -4.62 8.45
C TYR A 43 -11.20 -3.65 7.69
N PRO A 44 -11.03 -2.41 8.19
CA PRO A 44 -10.10 -1.47 7.60
C PRO A 44 -8.66 -1.94 7.79
N ILE A 45 -7.91 -1.97 6.70
CA ILE A 45 -6.47 -2.26 6.70
C ILE A 45 -5.69 -1.11 6.06
N LEU A 46 -4.44 -0.96 6.47
CA LEU A 46 -3.53 -0.05 5.81
C LEU A 46 -2.79 -0.77 4.69
N HIS A 47 -2.91 -0.24 3.47
CA HIS A 47 -2.19 -0.75 2.31
C HIS A 47 -1.34 0.35 1.68
N TYR A 48 -0.02 0.19 1.71
CA TYR A 48 0.92 1.09 1.06
C TYR A 48 0.91 0.84 -0.45
N LYS A 49 0.15 1.68 -1.16
CA LYS A 49 -0.06 1.51 -2.59
C LYS A 49 1.08 2.09 -3.41
N GLY A 50 1.65 1.28 -4.31
CA GLY A 50 2.63 1.75 -5.28
C GLY A 50 4.08 1.49 -4.93
N GLU A 51 4.36 0.85 -3.78
CA GLU A 51 5.72 0.52 -3.35
C GLU A 51 6.34 -0.60 -4.20
N SER A 52 5.53 -1.52 -4.72
CA SER A 52 6.02 -2.69 -5.44
C SER A 52 6.29 -2.44 -6.92
N THR A 53 5.51 -1.58 -7.60
CA THR A 53 5.63 -1.42 -9.07
C THR A 53 4.99 -0.13 -9.57
N SER A 54 5.69 0.60 -10.44
CA SER A 54 5.10 1.71 -11.20
C SER A 54 4.12 1.15 -12.24
N LYS A 55 2.84 1.53 -12.15
CA LYS A 55 1.74 1.00 -12.97
C LYS A 55 1.86 1.27 -14.48
N ASP A 56 2.70 2.21 -14.87
CA ASP A 56 2.86 2.67 -16.27
C ASP A 56 4.15 2.13 -16.91
N THR A 57 4.65 0.98 -16.45
CA THR A 57 5.85 0.35 -17.04
C THR A 57 5.48 -0.82 -17.93
N TYR A 58 6.26 -1.05 -18.98
CA TYR A 58 6.16 -2.24 -19.85
C TYR A 58 6.21 -3.54 -19.02
N HIS A 59 7.08 -3.55 -18.02
CA HIS A 59 7.24 -4.69 -17.12
C HIS A 59 5.92 -5.00 -16.37
N HIS A 60 5.29 -3.96 -15.79
CA HIS A 60 4.01 -4.13 -15.08
C HIS A 60 2.91 -4.70 -15.98
N VAL A 61 2.77 -4.19 -17.22
CA VAL A 61 1.76 -4.70 -18.17
C VAL A 61 1.99 -6.16 -18.47
N ARG A 62 3.24 -6.57 -18.74
CA ARG A 62 3.59 -7.97 -19.04
C ARG A 62 3.34 -8.90 -17.86
N VAL A 63 3.78 -8.51 -16.66
CA VAL A 63 3.60 -9.32 -15.45
C VAL A 63 2.11 -9.48 -15.12
N PHE A 64 1.34 -8.40 -15.19
CA PHE A 64 -0.09 -8.44 -14.92
C PHE A 64 -0.87 -9.31 -15.93
N CYS A 65 -0.64 -9.11 -17.23
CA CYS A 65 -1.30 -9.91 -18.26
C CYS A 65 -0.81 -11.37 -18.25
N GLY A 66 0.47 -11.59 -17.94
CA GLY A 66 1.03 -12.93 -17.76
C GLY A 66 0.37 -13.69 -16.61
N ALA A 67 0.17 -13.03 -15.47
CA ALA A 67 -0.54 -13.61 -14.34
C ALA A 67 -2.00 -13.98 -14.69
N MET A 68 -2.68 -13.12 -15.46
CA MET A 68 -4.03 -13.43 -15.96
C MET A 68 -4.03 -14.67 -16.88
N ASP A 69 -3.05 -14.81 -17.79
CA ASP A 69 -2.96 -16.00 -18.67
C ASP A 69 -2.67 -17.26 -17.88
N ILE A 70 -1.75 -17.21 -16.90
CA ILE A 70 -1.45 -18.32 -15.99
C ILE A 70 -2.71 -18.74 -15.23
N PHE A 71 -3.39 -17.77 -14.60
CA PHE A 71 -4.63 -18.05 -13.87
C PHE A 71 -5.68 -18.72 -14.75
N PHE A 72 -5.88 -18.18 -15.95
CA PHE A 72 -6.90 -18.72 -16.85
C PHE A 72 -6.53 -20.10 -17.42
N ARG A 73 -5.25 -20.39 -17.62
CA ARG A 73 -4.79 -21.75 -17.98
C ARG A 73 -5.11 -22.77 -16.89
N LYS A 74 -4.94 -22.40 -15.62
CA LYS A 74 -5.14 -23.28 -14.46
C LYS A 74 -6.61 -23.45 -14.06
N HIS A 75 -7.43 -22.41 -14.22
CA HIS A 75 -8.81 -22.36 -13.73
C HIS A 75 -9.88 -22.20 -14.81
N GLY A 76 -9.50 -22.11 -16.07
CA GLY A 76 -10.41 -21.87 -17.19
C GLY A 76 -11.18 -23.10 -17.70
N GLU A 77 -11.14 -24.25 -17.02
CA GLU A 77 -11.70 -25.52 -17.50
C GLU A 77 -13.19 -25.43 -17.84
N ARG A 78 -13.97 -24.69 -17.03
CA ARG A 78 -15.43 -24.55 -17.22
C ARG A 78 -15.85 -23.82 -18.50
N TYR A 79 -14.93 -23.16 -19.19
CA TYR A 79 -15.25 -22.35 -20.38
C TYR A 79 -15.15 -23.12 -21.70
N GLY A 80 -14.86 -24.42 -21.66
CA GLY A 80 -14.62 -25.22 -22.86
C GLY A 80 -13.43 -24.75 -23.70
N LEU A 81 -13.07 -25.48 -24.75
CA LEU A 81 -11.88 -25.14 -25.55
C LEU A 81 -12.00 -23.78 -26.26
N MET A 82 -13.15 -23.52 -26.88
CA MET A 82 -13.36 -22.25 -27.62
C MET A 82 -13.37 -21.03 -26.70
N GLY A 83 -14.05 -21.12 -25.56
CA GLY A 83 -14.08 -20.04 -24.57
C GLY A 83 -12.69 -19.73 -24.00
N ARG A 84 -11.91 -20.77 -23.72
CA ARG A 84 -10.51 -20.63 -23.28
C ARG A 84 -9.66 -19.90 -24.31
N TRP A 85 -9.79 -20.23 -25.58
CA TRP A 85 -9.10 -19.55 -26.67
C TRP A 85 -9.48 -18.08 -26.78
N LEU A 86 -10.77 -17.76 -26.77
CA LEU A 86 -11.27 -16.40 -26.88
C LEU A 86 -10.76 -15.50 -25.74
N VAL A 87 -10.82 -15.98 -24.49
CA VAL A 87 -10.34 -15.21 -23.33
C VAL A 87 -8.83 -14.97 -23.43
N ARG A 88 -8.04 -15.98 -23.81
CA ARG A 88 -6.59 -15.82 -23.95
C ARG A 88 -6.22 -14.84 -25.06
N ILE A 89 -6.91 -14.90 -26.21
CA ILE A 89 -6.75 -13.89 -27.28
C ILE A 89 -7.07 -12.50 -26.73
N GLY A 90 -8.14 -12.33 -25.97
CA GLY A 90 -8.50 -11.06 -25.35
C GLY A 90 -7.42 -10.52 -24.40
N ILE A 91 -6.84 -11.38 -23.55
CA ILE A 91 -5.74 -11.02 -22.66
C ILE A 91 -4.52 -10.52 -23.44
N HIS A 92 -4.10 -11.27 -24.48
CA HIS A 92 -2.96 -10.89 -25.29
C HIS A 92 -3.22 -9.64 -26.10
N LEU A 93 -4.40 -9.50 -26.70
CA LEU A 93 -4.79 -8.29 -27.42
C LEU A 93 -4.76 -7.06 -26.52
N GLN A 94 -5.33 -7.15 -25.33
CA GLN A 94 -5.28 -6.08 -24.32
C GLN A 94 -3.84 -5.74 -23.93
N MET A 95 -2.97 -6.73 -23.77
CA MET A 95 -1.56 -6.53 -23.48
C MET A 95 -0.88 -5.73 -24.60
N TYR A 96 -1.05 -6.16 -25.85
CA TYR A 96 -0.44 -5.49 -27.01
C TYR A 96 -0.96 -4.06 -27.19
N ILE A 97 -2.26 -3.81 -27.04
CA ILE A 97 -2.83 -2.46 -27.09
C ILE A 97 -2.21 -1.56 -26.04
N ARG A 98 -2.08 -2.04 -24.77
CA ARG A 98 -1.45 -1.26 -23.70
C ARG A 98 0.03 -0.98 -23.98
N LEU A 99 0.78 -1.98 -24.47
CA LEU A 99 2.19 -1.80 -24.83
C LEU A 99 2.36 -0.81 -25.99
N LEU A 100 1.49 -0.89 -27.02
CA LEU A 100 1.47 0.06 -28.11
C LEU A 100 1.17 1.48 -27.63
N MET A 101 0.18 1.67 -26.78
CA MET A 101 -0.14 2.97 -26.19
C MET A 101 1.03 3.56 -25.39
N LEU A 102 1.74 2.72 -24.62
CA LEU A 102 2.94 3.16 -23.90
C LEU A 102 4.06 3.57 -24.85
N SER A 103 4.25 2.82 -25.95
CA SER A 103 5.24 3.13 -26.97
C SER A 103 4.91 4.45 -27.69
N LEU A 104 3.67 4.62 -28.12
CA LEU A 104 3.20 5.86 -28.74
C LEU A 104 3.35 7.07 -27.81
N ARG A 105 2.98 6.93 -26.54
CA ARG A 105 3.20 7.99 -25.54
C ARG A 105 4.67 8.38 -25.42
N ARG A 106 5.58 7.41 -25.49
CA ARG A 106 7.02 7.65 -25.43
C ARG A 106 7.55 8.35 -26.67
N ILE A 107 7.07 7.94 -27.86
CA ILE A 107 7.50 8.51 -29.16
C ILE A 107 6.99 9.95 -29.31
N PHE A 108 5.71 10.17 -29.06
CA PHE A 108 5.10 11.49 -29.25
C PHE A 108 5.32 12.45 -28.07
N SER A 109 6.15 12.08 -27.08
CA SER A 109 6.42 12.90 -25.89
C SER A 109 5.16 13.51 -25.29
N ILE A 110 4.01 12.84 -25.47
CA ILE A 110 2.78 13.27 -24.83
C ILE A 110 3.07 13.13 -23.33
N PRO A 111 3.21 14.24 -22.59
CA PRO A 111 3.47 14.16 -21.17
C PRO A 111 2.28 13.41 -20.58
N GLY A 112 2.46 12.11 -20.35
CA GLY A 112 1.49 11.35 -19.60
C GLY A 112 1.22 12.18 -18.37
N LYS A 113 -0.05 12.45 -18.06
CA LYS A 113 -0.40 12.95 -16.74
C LYS A 113 0.25 11.94 -15.81
N LYS A 114 1.49 12.24 -15.35
CA LYS A 114 2.07 11.56 -14.19
C LYS A 114 0.92 11.58 -13.22
N ALA A 115 0.46 10.40 -12.83
CA ALA A 115 -0.50 10.34 -11.76
C ALA A 115 0.10 11.25 -10.71
N LYS A 116 -0.47 12.43 -10.59
CA LYS A 116 -0.08 13.37 -9.57
C LYS A 116 -0.51 12.68 -8.29
N VAL A 117 0.39 11.83 -7.75
CA VAL A 117 0.47 11.82 -6.31
C VAL A 117 0.55 13.31 -6.02
N PRO A 118 -0.36 13.91 -5.26
CA PRO A 118 -0.24 15.30 -4.91
C PRO A 118 1.00 15.45 -4.02
N PHE A 119 2.16 15.24 -4.65
CA PHE A 119 3.43 15.67 -4.15
C PHE A 119 3.31 17.17 -4.22
N LEU A 120 3.23 17.82 -3.09
CA LEU A 120 3.24 19.25 -2.97
C LEU A 120 4.46 19.75 -3.74
N LYS A 121 4.24 20.09 -5.02
CA LYS A 121 5.24 20.68 -5.89
C LYS A 121 5.75 21.94 -5.17
N GLY A 122 6.97 21.89 -4.65
CA GLY A 122 7.61 23.05 -4.05
C GLY A 122 8.13 22.89 -2.61
N GLN A 123 7.98 21.72 -1.96
CA GLN A 123 8.56 21.54 -0.63
C GLN A 123 9.81 20.66 -0.70
N ALA A 124 10.97 21.33 -0.66
CA ALA A 124 12.28 20.68 -0.68
C ALA A 124 12.55 19.77 0.54
N PHE A 125 11.74 19.87 1.60
CA PHE A 125 11.94 19.13 2.85
C PHE A 125 10.64 18.54 3.39
N PRO A 126 10.68 17.29 3.93
CA PRO A 126 9.51 16.68 4.57
C PRO A 126 9.11 17.47 5.82
N ARG A 127 7.81 17.62 6.03
CA ARG A 127 7.23 18.27 7.21
C ARG A 127 6.49 17.22 8.02
N PHE A 128 6.94 17.02 9.25
CA PHE A 128 6.43 15.98 10.14
C PHE A 128 5.51 16.56 11.21
N LEU A 129 4.33 16.00 11.36
CA LEU A 129 3.49 16.15 12.52
C LEU A 129 3.61 14.88 13.35
N VAL A 130 4.07 15.01 14.58
CA VAL A 130 4.45 13.86 15.42
C VAL A 130 3.57 13.83 16.65
N PHE A 131 2.92 12.70 16.89
CA PHE A 131 2.12 12.42 18.08
C PHE A 131 2.78 11.33 18.90
N GLY A 132 3.04 11.58 20.18
CA GLY A 132 3.65 10.60 21.07
C GLY A 132 3.67 11.04 22.52
N GLU A 133 4.07 10.12 23.39
CA GLU A 133 4.35 10.45 24.78
C GLU A 133 5.52 11.43 24.88
N GLU A 134 5.59 12.17 25.96
CA GLU A 134 6.64 13.20 26.17
C GLU A 134 8.04 12.60 26.09
N ALA A 135 8.27 11.46 26.71
CA ALA A 135 9.54 10.73 26.65
C ALA A 135 9.91 10.30 25.22
N THR A 136 8.90 9.85 24.45
CA THR A 136 9.06 9.47 23.04
C THR A 136 9.40 10.65 22.17
N ILE A 137 8.79 11.80 22.40
CA ILE A 137 9.07 13.05 21.67
C ILE A 137 10.53 13.46 21.85
N HIS A 138 11.07 13.34 23.07
CA HIS A 138 12.49 13.62 23.31
C HIS A 138 13.41 12.71 22.48
N SER A 139 13.14 11.42 22.45
CA SER A 139 13.88 10.44 21.65
C SER A 139 13.80 10.72 20.16
N LEU A 140 12.60 11.07 19.66
CA LEU A 140 12.37 11.40 18.25
C LEU A 140 13.09 12.68 17.80
N ARG A 141 13.19 13.69 18.68
CA ARG A 141 13.99 14.90 18.38
C ARG A 141 15.46 14.54 18.15
N GLY A 142 16.01 13.64 18.96
CA GLY A 142 17.36 13.12 18.79
C GLY A 142 17.52 12.35 17.45
N LEU A 143 16.56 11.49 17.13
CA LEU A 143 16.56 10.72 15.88
C LEU A 143 16.47 11.65 14.65
N PHE A 144 15.63 12.67 14.67
CA PHE A 144 15.52 13.64 13.59
C PHE A 144 16.81 14.42 13.37
N LYS A 145 17.46 14.83 14.46
CA LYS A 145 18.78 15.51 14.41
C LYS A 145 19.85 14.63 13.80
N ARG A 146 19.97 13.36 14.25
CA ARG A 146 20.95 12.39 13.71
C ARG A 146 20.77 12.10 12.23
N ASN A 147 19.52 12.01 11.79
CA ASN A 147 19.19 11.69 10.40
C ASN A 147 19.11 12.92 9.47
N GLY A 148 19.49 14.10 9.94
CA GLY A 148 19.50 15.33 9.13
C GLY A 148 18.10 15.73 8.65
N LEU A 149 17.04 15.36 9.37
CA LEU A 149 15.68 15.75 9.04
C LEU A 149 15.43 17.20 9.44
N ILE A 150 16.01 18.14 8.66
CA ILE A 150 16.01 19.59 8.90
C ILE A 150 14.66 20.25 8.52
N GLY A 151 13.61 19.47 8.35
CA GLY A 151 12.28 19.98 8.01
C GLY A 151 11.54 20.64 9.18
N LYS A 152 10.40 21.27 8.90
CA LYS A 152 9.49 21.70 9.95
C LYS A 152 8.86 20.49 10.61
N HIS A 153 9.10 20.31 11.91
CA HIS A 153 8.41 19.31 12.70
C HIS A 153 7.55 20.00 13.75
N HIS A 154 6.40 19.42 13.99
CA HIS A 154 5.53 19.83 15.07
C HIS A 154 5.27 18.61 15.95
N PHE A 155 5.62 18.71 17.22
CA PHE A 155 5.44 17.63 18.19
C PHE A 155 4.22 17.94 19.05
N VAL A 156 3.36 16.96 19.17
CA VAL A 156 2.13 17.02 19.97
C VAL A 156 2.20 15.90 21.01
N VAL A 157 2.10 16.27 22.26
CA VAL A 157 2.03 15.28 23.36
C VAL A 157 0.69 14.56 23.27
N ALA A 158 0.75 13.23 23.26
CA ALA A 158 -0.42 12.38 23.26
C ALA A 158 -1.14 12.49 24.61
N ASN A 159 -2.43 12.75 24.56
CA ASN A 159 -3.33 12.73 25.70
C ASN A 159 -4.61 11.96 25.31
N GLU A 160 -5.52 11.75 26.24
CA GLU A 160 -6.76 11.02 25.98
C GLU A 160 -7.59 11.66 24.87
N ALA A 161 -7.66 12.97 24.80
CA ALA A 161 -8.37 13.68 23.75
C ALA A 161 -7.70 13.51 22.37
N SER A 162 -6.36 13.59 22.28
CA SER A 162 -5.64 13.34 21.04
C SER A 162 -5.73 11.88 20.59
N ALA A 163 -5.86 10.94 21.52
CA ALA A 163 -6.05 9.52 21.20
C ALA A 163 -7.50 9.21 20.75
N ALA A 164 -8.49 9.90 21.31
CA ALA A 164 -9.91 9.68 20.98
C ALA A 164 -10.32 10.32 19.65
N ASP A 165 -10.01 11.63 19.48
CA ASP A 165 -10.42 12.41 18.31
C ASP A 165 -9.33 12.52 17.24
N GLY A 166 -8.15 12.04 17.56
CA GLY A 166 -7.00 12.10 16.70
C GLY A 166 -6.38 13.49 16.67
N HIS A 167 -5.45 13.63 15.78
CA HIS A 167 -4.71 14.86 15.51
C HIS A 167 -5.56 15.97 14.91
N ALA A 168 -6.79 15.68 14.54
CA ALA A 168 -7.71 16.64 13.93
C ALA A 168 -8.59 17.34 14.95
N GLY A 169 -8.14 17.47 16.18
CA GLY A 169 -8.77 18.39 17.10
C GLY A 169 -8.78 19.81 16.50
N PRO A 170 -9.70 20.69 16.93
CA PRO A 170 -9.90 22.02 16.34
C PRO A 170 -8.66 22.91 16.36
N PHE A 171 -7.61 22.51 17.06
CA PHE A 171 -6.41 23.32 17.31
C PHE A 171 -5.21 22.96 16.41
N ILE A 172 -5.25 21.87 15.63
CA ILE A 172 -4.11 21.44 14.82
C ILE A 172 -4.49 21.37 13.35
N SER A 173 -3.99 22.34 12.58
CA SER A 173 -4.16 22.32 11.13
C SER A 173 -3.19 21.31 10.50
N LEU A 174 -3.73 20.33 9.78
CA LEU A 174 -2.95 19.39 9.00
C LEU A 174 -2.36 19.98 7.71
N LYS A 175 -2.80 21.21 7.34
CA LYS A 175 -2.29 21.87 6.13
C LYS A 175 -0.79 22.14 6.25
N GLY A 176 -0.07 21.74 5.22
CA GLY A 176 1.36 21.99 5.13
C GLY A 176 2.26 20.91 5.72
N PHE A 177 1.72 19.87 6.35
CA PHE A 177 2.47 18.67 6.70
C PHE A 177 2.45 17.67 5.55
N THR A 178 3.53 16.90 5.42
CA THR A 178 3.67 15.82 4.44
C THR A 178 3.53 14.45 5.09
N HIS A 179 3.92 14.37 6.38
CA HIS A 179 3.91 13.13 7.15
C HIS A 179 3.21 13.34 8.49
N VAL A 180 2.52 12.30 8.92
CA VAL A 180 2.00 12.17 10.29
C VAL A 180 2.66 10.95 10.92
N VAL A 181 3.31 11.15 12.05
CA VAL A 181 4.02 10.11 12.80
C VAL A 181 3.30 9.83 14.09
N TYR A 182 3.08 8.55 14.35
CA TYR A 182 2.47 8.08 15.59
C TYR A 182 3.46 7.23 16.38
N ASP A 183 3.52 7.46 17.68
CA ASP A 183 4.13 6.60 18.65
C ASP A 183 3.23 5.37 18.89
N CYS A 184 3.72 4.17 18.57
CA CYS A 184 2.93 2.94 18.71
C CYS A 184 2.72 2.50 20.17
N ARG A 185 3.37 3.15 21.15
CA ARG A 185 3.07 2.97 22.57
C ARG A 185 1.85 3.78 22.99
N ALA A 186 1.77 5.04 22.53
CA ALA A 186 0.67 5.95 22.86
C ALA A 186 -0.61 5.65 22.04
N PHE A 187 -0.46 5.14 20.82
CA PHE A 187 -1.58 4.89 19.92
C PHE A 187 -1.61 3.43 19.45
N SER A 188 -2.73 2.75 19.68
CA SER A 188 -2.94 1.43 19.09
C SER A 188 -3.01 1.50 17.57
N PHE A 189 -2.60 0.43 16.86
CA PHE A 189 -2.69 0.36 15.40
C PHE A 189 -4.13 0.56 14.88
N SER A 190 -5.14 0.06 15.61
CA SER A 190 -6.54 0.28 15.26
C SER A 190 -6.92 1.77 15.30
N THR A 191 -6.43 2.51 16.30
CA THR A 191 -6.62 3.96 16.41
C THR A 191 -5.92 4.68 15.24
N ILE A 192 -4.67 4.36 14.96
CA ILE A 192 -3.90 4.96 13.86
C ILE A 192 -4.63 4.76 12.52
N ILE A 193 -5.10 3.53 12.22
CA ILE A 193 -5.82 3.22 10.99
C ILE A 193 -7.12 4.01 10.91
N ARG A 194 -7.88 4.09 12.01
CA ARG A 194 -9.12 4.87 12.09
C ARG A 194 -8.88 6.36 11.79
N LEU A 195 -7.84 6.95 12.36
CA LEU A 195 -7.48 8.35 12.16
C LEU A 195 -7.09 8.64 10.72
N LEU A 196 -6.26 7.80 10.13
CA LEU A 196 -5.86 7.93 8.72
C LEU A 196 -7.03 7.79 7.76
N SER A 197 -7.97 6.87 8.03
CA SER A 197 -9.15 6.67 7.18
C SER A 197 -10.02 7.92 7.12
N ARG A 198 -10.15 8.68 8.20
CA ARG A 198 -10.88 9.96 8.26
C ARG A 198 -10.24 11.05 7.40
N HIS A 199 -8.91 11.02 7.27
CA HIS A 199 -8.12 12.05 6.57
C HIS A 199 -7.56 11.61 5.21
N ARG A 200 -8.11 10.55 4.63
CA ARG A 200 -7.67 9.94 3.36
C ARG A 200 -7.44 10.93 2.21
N LYS A 201 -8.22 12.01 2.14
CA LYS A 201 -8.13 13.00 1.05
C LYS A 201 -6.96 13.99 1.18
N MET A 202 -6.28 14.03 2.31
CA MET A 202 -5.24 15.02 2.58
C MET A 202 -3.86 14.67 2.02
N GLY A 203 -3.67 13.42 1.54
CA GLY A 203 -2.39 12.97 0.97
C GLY A 203 -1.25 12.90 1.97
N LEU A 204 -1.57 12.82 3.27
CA LEU A 204 -0.58 12.64 4.33
C LEU A 204 0.01 11.22 4.28
N ARG A 205 1.31 11.14 4.49
CA ARG A 205 2.05 9.89 4.59
C ARG A 205 2.15 9.47 6.04
N LEU A 206 2.00 8.17 6.28
CA LEU A 206 2.12 7.61 7.62
C LEU A 206 3.57 7.38 7.99
N GLY A 207 3.94 7.75 9.21
CA GLY A 207 5.09 7.26 9.92
C GLY A 207 4.67 6.57 11.20
N ILE A 208 5.35 5.50 11.57
CA ILE A 208 5.17 4.80 12.84
C ILE A 208 6.52 4.77 13.55
N TYR A 209 6.52 5.26 14.77
CA TYR A 209 7.69 5.19 15.63
C TYR A 209 7.49 4.15 16.71
N ASN A 210 8.45 3.24 16.83
CA ASN A 210 8.50 2.27 17.92
C ASN A 210 9.57 2.72 18.95
N PRO A 211 9.16 3.10 20.19
CA PRO A 211 10.09 3.55 21.23
C PRO A 211 11.06 2.46 21.70
N GLU A 212 10.67 1.19 21.65
CA GLU A 212 11.51 0.08 22.10
C GLU A 212 12.70 -0.14 21.16
N SER A 213 12.42 -0.24 19.86
CA SER A 213 13.47 -0.39 18.84
C SER A 213 14.12 0.94 18.45
N ARG A 214 13.54 2.06 18.84
CA ARG A 214 13.92 3.44 18.46
C ARG A 214 13.92 3.68 16.96
N VAL A 215 13.05 2.99 16.24
CA VAL A 215 12.95 3.02 14.78
C VAL A 215 11.71 3.81 14.37
N LEU A 216 11.90 4.73 13.43
CA LEU A 216 10.81 5.39 12.71
C LEU A 216 10.70 4.82 11.31
N VAL A 217 9.58 4.19 11.02
CA VAL A 217 9.25 3.67 9.68
C VAL A 217 8.27 4.62 9.01
N THR A 218 8.58 5.04 7.80
CA THR A 218 7.68 5.79 6.92
C THR A 218 7.43 5.00 5.64
N SER A 219 6.51 5.46 4.80
CA SER A 219 6.29 4.86 3.47
C SER A 219 7.50 4.94 2.53
N GLU A 220 8.52 5.71 2.86
CA GLU A 220 9.66 5.98 1.99
C GLU A 220 10.97 5.44 2.55
N LYS A 221 11.12 5.48 3.86
CA LYS A 221 12.39 5.20 4.51
C LYS A 221 12.21 4.75 5.96
N CYS A 222 13.14 3.92 6.40
CA CYS A 222 13.32 3.57 7.80
C CYS A 222 14.46 4.44 8.36
N TYR A 223 14.24 5.05 9.52
CA TYR A 223 15.20 5.89 10.24
C TYR A 223 15.57 5.20 11.56
N LEU A 224 16.86 5.08 11.81
CA LEU A 224 17.44 4.43 12.98
C LEU A 224 18.12 5.45 13.91
#